data_39de9dee2bae7c0871ce2033621cbc7f
#
_entry.id   39de9dee2bae7c0871ce2033621cbc7f
#
_cell.length_a   1.000
_cell.length_b   1.000
_cell.length_c   1.000
_cell.angle_alpha   90.00
_cell.angle_beta   90.00
_cell.angle_gamma   90.00
#
_symmetry.space_group_name_H-M   'P 1'
#
loop_
_entity.id
_entity.type
_entity.pdbx_description
1 polymer ?
#
loop_
_entity_poly.entity_id
_entity_poly.type
_entity_poly.pdbx_seq_one_letter_code
_entity_poly.pdbx_strand_id
1 'polypeptide(L)'
;MMLFFKTKRNKFEGLTDELIISQFKLGNQPDILEFFFEKYGHLVFGVCLKYLSSKEAAEDMTITIFSELEKKIREHSITYFKGYLHALTKNECLMTLRKKKVHIVGIEALANEVEDEADLTKQKNLDKELEQMISFMNSLRANQRLCIELFYFKKMSYQQIAKNQKLSVKDVKSLLQNGKRNLKTMMLSIK
;
A
#
# COMPACT_ATOMS: atom_id res chain seq x y z
N MET A 1 4.72 -20.35 10.48
CA MET A 1 3.55 -21.23 10.24
C MET A 1 2.68 -20.54 9.20
N MET A 2 2.81 -20.93 7.94
CA MET A 2 2.15 -20.28 6.79
C MET A 2 0.75 -20.89 6.67
N LEU A 3 -0.26 -20.22 7.20
CA LEU A 3 -1.66 -20.60 7.02
C LEU A 3 -2.07 -20.29 5.58
N PHE A 4 -2.22 -21.33 4.77
CA PHE A 4 -2.85 -21.28 3.47
C PHE A 4 -4.35 -20.96 3.65
N PHE A 5 -4.71 -19.68 3.53
CA PHE A 5 -6.10 -19.30 3.40
C PHE A 5 -6.57 -19.71 1.99
N LYS A 6 -7.46 -20.69 1.95
CA LYS A 6 -8.19 -21.08 0.74
C LYS A 6 -9.01 -19.88 0.28
N THR A 7 -8.65 -19.32 -0.87
CA THR A 7 -9.36 -18.22 -1.54
C THR A 7 -10.82 -18.61 -1.74
N LYS A 8 -11.70 -18.15 -0.87
CA LYS A 8 -13.13 -18.09 -1.20
C LYS A 8 -13.25 -17.11 -2.36
N ARG A 9 -13.98 -17.47 -3.43
CA ARG A 9 -14.28 -16.60 -4.57
C ARG A 9 -14.56 -15.19 -4.09
N ASN A 10 -13.76 -14.26 -4.54
CA ASN A 10 -13.63 -12.92 -3.96
C ASN A 10 -14.96 -12.16 -4.14
N LYS A 11 -15.78 -12.09 -3.08
CA LYS A 11 -17.04 -11.35 -3.01
C LYS A 11 -16.90 -9.87 -3.43
N PHE A 12 -15.67 -9.36 -3.38
CA PHE A 12 -15.32 -7.98 -3.64
C PHE A 12 -14.63 -7.76 -5.00
N GLU A 13 -14.58 -8.80 -5.86
CA GLU A 13 -13.94 -8.70 -7.17
C GLU A 13 -14.64 -7.67 -8.05
N GLY A 14 -13.89 -6.70 -8.58
CA GLY A 14 -14.42 -5.61 -9.42
C GLY A 14 -14.94 -4.39 -8.67
N LEU A 15 -15.01 -4.42 -7.35
CA LEU A 15 -15.40 -3.25 -6.54
C LEU A 15 -14.19 -2.37 -6.18
N THR A 16 -14.42 -1.05 -6.07
CA THR A 16 -13.41 -0.15 -5.51
C THR A 16 -13.37 -0.29 -3.98
N ASP A 17 -12.22 0.06 -3.38
CA ASP A 17 -12.06 -0.03 -1.93
C ASP A 17 -13.06 0.86 -1.18
N GLU A 18 -13.35 2.03 -1.73
CA GLU A 18 -14.29 2.99 -1.17
C GLU A 18 -15.73 2.47 -1.19
N LEU A 19 -16.09 1.75 -2.25
CA LEU A 19 -17.41 1.11 -2.36
C LEU A 19 -17.51 -0.05 -1.36
N ILE A 20 -16.47 -0.86 -1.21
CA ILE A 20 -16.40 -1.94 -0.22
C ILE A 20 -16.57 -1.37 1.19
N ILE A 21 -15.88 -0.27 1.51
CA ILE A 21 -15.98 0.42 2.79
C ILE A 21 -17.39 0.96 3.03
N SER A 22 -18.01 1.56 2.01
CA SER A 22 -19.39 2.08 2.14
C SER A 22 -20.39 0.97 2.45
N GLN A 23 -20.28 -0.16 1.76
CA GLN A 23 -21.11 -1.35 2.04
C GLN A 23 -20.86 -1.92 3.44
N PHE A 24 -19.59 -1.94 3.89
CA PHE A 24 -19.25 -2.37 5.23
C PHE A 24 -19.89 -1.51 6.33
N LYS A 25 -19.95 -0.18 6.13
CA LYS A 25 -20.58 0.73 7.08
C LYS A 25 -22.10 0.54 7.18
N LEU A 26 -22.75 0.05 6.13
CA LEU A 26 -24.18 -0.23 6.09
C LEU A 26 -24.56 -1.58 6.71
N GLY A 27 -23.62 -2.52 6.83
CA GLY A 27 -23.86 -3.84 7.38
C GLY A 27 -22.60 -4.46 7.98
N ASN A 28 -22.78 -5.54 8.77
CA ASN A 28 -21.64 -6.24 9.35
C ASN A 28 -21.13 -7.27 8.34
N GLN A 29 -19.95 -6.99 7.75
CA GLN A 29 -19.26 -7.89 6.81
C GLN A 29 -17.87 -8.24 7.36
N PRO A 30 -17.73 -9.36 8.11
CA PRO A 30 -16.47 -9.73 8.76
C PRO A 30 -15.33 -9.99 7.76
N ASP A 31 -15.65 -10.34 6.51
CA ASP A 31 -14.68 -10.71 5.49
C ASP A 31 -13.88 -9.50 4.91
N ILE A 32 -14.25 -8.27 5.27
CA ILE A 32 -13.59 -7.05 4.74
C ILE A 32 -12.14 -6.93 5.25
N LEU A 33 -11.90 -7.27 6.50
CA LEU A 33 -10.57 -7.20 7.08
C LEU A 33 -9.63 -8.22 6.45
N GLU A 34 -10.12 -9.46 6.23
CA GLU A 34 -9.37 -10.50 5.52
C GLU A 34 -9.01 -10.04 4.11
N PHE A 35 -9.98 -9.47 3.37
CA PHE A 35 -9.76 -8.92 2.03
C PHE A 35 -8.70 -7.81 2.02
N PHE A 36 -8.79 -6.84 2.92
CA PHE A 36 -7.81 -5.75 2.97
C PHE A 36 -6.45 -6.22 3.48
N PHE A 37 -6.40 -7.21 4.38
CA PHE A 37 -5.15 -7.81 4.81
C PHE A 37 -4.46 -8.54 3.65
N GLU A 38 -5.16 -9.35 2.88
CA GLU A 38 -4.62 -10.01 1.70
C GLU A 38 -4.13 -8.99 0.65
N LYS A 39 -4.91 -7.93 0.42
CA LYS A 39 -4.63 -6.92 -0.60
C LYS A 39 -3.48 -5.98 -0.21
N TYR A 40 -3.44 -5.53 1.03
CA TYR A 40 -2.57 -4.45 1.49
C TYR A 40 -1.58 -4.83 2.59
N GLY A 41 -1.68 -6.02 3.19
CA GLY A 41 -0.82 -6.44 4.29
C GLY A 41 0.67 -6.33 3.98
N HIS A 42 1.08 -6.71 2.76
CA HIS A 42 2.46 -6.58 2.32
C HIS A 42 2.94 -5.12 2.19
N LEU A 43 2.05 -4.19 1.83
CA LEU A 43 2.36 -2.75 1.75
C LEU A 43 2.49 -2.15 3.16
N VAL A 44 1.54 -2.47 4.04
CA VAL A 44 1.58 -2.06 5.45
C VAL A 44 2.84 -2.57 6.11
N PHE A 45 3.16 -3.87 5.96
CA PHE A 45 4.39 -4.46 6.48
C PHE A 45 5.65 -3.75 5.95
N GLY A 46 5.70 -3.44 4.65
CA GLY A 46 6.83 -2.72 4.04
C GLY A 46 7.03 -1.33 4.65
N VAL A 47 5.96 -0.60 4.92
CA VAL A 47 6.00 0.70 5.61
C VAL A 47 6.46 0.51 7.06
N CYS A 48 5.88 -0.44 7.80
CA CYS A 48 6.30 -0.75 9.17
C CYS A 48 7.78 -1.09 9.26
N LEU A 49 8.28 -1.95 8.36
CA LEU A 49 9.68 -2.34 8.31
C LEU A 49 10.62 -1.15 8.06
N LYS A 50 10.21 -0.23 7.18
CA LYS A 50 10.97 0.99 6.89
C LYS A 50 11.14 1.88 8.14
N TYR A 51 10.08 2.03 8.95
CA TYR A 51 10.12 2.92 10.13
C TYR A 51 10.68 2.24 11.37
N LEU A 52 10.33 0.98 11.61
CA LEU A 52 10.68 0.28 12.86
C LEU A 52 12.02 -0.46 12.77
N SER A 53 12.55 -0.70 11.57
CA SER A 53 13.85 -1.35 11.30
C SER A 53 14.03 -2.75 11.94
N SER A 54 12.98 -3.33 12.52
CA SER A 54 12.91 -4.69 13.07
C SER A 54 11.78 -5.45 12.40
N LYS A 55 12.06 -6.67 11.97
CA LYS A 55 11.08 -7.52 11.31
C LYS A 55 9.94 -7.89 12.26
N GLU A 56 10.29 -8.29 13.48
CA GLU A 56 9.33 -8.67 14.52
C GLU A 56 8.42 -7.49 14.87
N ALA A 57 8.99 -6.31 15.11
CA ALA A 57 8.22 -5.10 15.40
C ALA A 57 7.33 -4.68 14.21
N ALA A 58 7.77 -4.92 12.98
CA ALA A 58 6.97 -4.64 11.79
C ALA A 58 5.81 -5.64 11.61
N GLU A 59 6.02 -6.92 11.91
CA GLU A 59 4.98 -7.95 11.92
C GLU A 59 3.91 -7.63 12.96
N ASP A 60 4.30 -7.34 14.20
CA ASP A 60 3.41 -6.98 15.30
C ASP A 60 2.60 -5.71 14.99
N MET A 61 3.26 -4.67 14.48
CA MET A 61 2.59 -3.44 14.10
C MET A 61 1.60 -3.65 12.96
N THR A 62 1.93 -4.48 11.98
CA THR A 62 1.03 -4.82 10.88
C THR A 62 -0.25 -5.48 11.42
N ILE A 63 -0.13 -6.43 12.31
CA ILE A 63 -1.26 -7.11 12.96
C ILE A 63 -2.08 -6.08 13.76
N THR A 64 -1.44 -5.22 14.54
CA THR A 64 -2.11 -4.18 15.32
C THR A 64 -2.93 -3.24 14.44
N ILE A 65 -2.36 -2.75 13.32
CA ILE A 65 -3.05 -1.86 12.39
C ILE A 65 -4.31 -2.52 11.83
N PHE A 66 -4.22 -3.77 11.38
CA PHE A 66 -5.39 -4.45 10.83
C PHE A 66 -6.42 -4.82 11.89
N SER A 67 -6.03 -5.13 13.12
CA SER A 67 -6.97 -5.40 14.22
C SER A 67 -7.80 -4.16 14.60
N GLU A 68 -7.25 -2.96 14.48
CA GLU A 68 -7.95 -1.70 14.74
C GLU A 68 -8.66 -1.11 13.51
N LEU A 69 -8.37 -1.62 12.32
CA LEU A 69 -8.81 -1.04 11.06
C LEU A 69 -10.34 -0.98 10.95
N GLU A 70 -11.05 -1.98 11.44
CA GLU A 70 -12.52 -2.00 11.44
C GLU A 70 -13.10 -0.79 12.18
N LYS A 71 -12.63 -0.54 13.41
CA LYS A 71 -13.06 0.58 14.24
C LYS A 71 -12.75 1.90 13.52
N LYS A 72 -11.53 2.05 13.02
CA LYS A 72 -11.09 3.27 12.33
C LYS A 72 -11.88 3.54 11.03
N ILE A 73 -12.24 2.50 10.28
CA ILE A 73 -13.11 2.64 9.10
C ILE A 73 -14.50 3.15 9.50
N ARG A 74 -15.07 2.68 10.61
CA ARG A 74 -16.40 3.14 11.07
C ARG A 74 -16.39 4.58 11.56
N GLU A 75 -15.32 5.01 12.19
CA GLU A 75 -15.18 6.35 12.81
C GLU A 75 -14.87 7.45 11.79
N HIS A 76 -14.20 7.12 10.67
CA HIS A 76 -13.70 8.12 9.71
C HIS A 76 -14.41 8.07 8.36
N SER A 77 -14.61 9.23 7.73
CA SER A 77 -15.00 9.31 6.33
C SER A 77 -13.77 9.15 5.46
N ILE A 78 -13.69 8.05 4.71
CA ILE A 78 -12.52 7.69 3.90
C ILE A 78 -12.88 7.87 2.43
N THR A 79 -12.26 8.85 1.78
CA THR A 79 -12.43 9.15 0.36
C THR A 79 -11.39 8.45 -0.53
N TYR A 80 -10.24 8.09 0.05
CA TYR A 80 -9.17 7.36 -0.62
C TYR A 80 -8.50 6.40 0.34
N PHE A 81 -8.92 5.13 0.29
CA PHE A 81 -8.56 4.13 1.30
C PHE A 81 -7.07 3.81 1.35
N LYS A 82 -6.43 3.67 0.20
CA LYS A 82 -4.99 3.33 0.14
C LYS A 82 -4.11 4.41 0.78
N GLY A 83 -4.42 5.69 0.51
CA GLY A 83 -3.74 6.82 1.14
C GLY A 83 -4.00 6.89 2.63
N TYR A 84 -5.26 6.71 3.05
CA TYR A 84 -5.63 6.64 4.45
C TYR A 84 -4.86 5.53 5.20
N LEU A 85 -4.82 4.32 4.65
CA LEU A 85 -4.11 3.19 5.27
C LEU A 85 -2.61 3.45 5.37
N HIS A 86 -2.00 4.08 4.36
CA HIS A 86 -0.59 4.47 4.41
C HIS A 86 -0.32 5.50 5.51
N ALA A 87 -1.15 6.56 5.59
CA ALA A 87 -1.03 7.60 6.62
C ALA A 87 -1.22 7.02 8.03
N LEU A 88 -2.25 6.18 8.20
CA LEU A 88 -2.48 5.44 9.45
C LEU A 88 -1.25 4.64 9.85
N THR A 89 -0.69 3.85 8.93
CA THR A 89 0.49 3.01 9.19
C THR A 89 1.70 3.85 9.63
N LYS A 90 1.98 4.93 8.89
CA LYS A 90 3.06 5.86 9.23
C LYS A 90 2.89 6.43 10.63
N ASN A 91 1.69 6.93 10.95
CA ASN A 91 1.40 7.57 12.23
C ASN A 91 1.55 6.59 13.40
N GLU A 92 1.06 5.35 13.28
CA GLU A 92 1.22 4.32 14.33
C GLU A 92 2.71 3.96 14.56
N CYS A 93 3.49 3.85 13.48
CA CYS A 93 4.93 3.63 13.59
C CYS A 93 5.63 4.79 14.30
N LEU A 94 5.33 6.04 13.92
CA LEU A 94 5.93 7.23 14.54
C LEU A 94 5.53 7.36 16.02
N MET A 95 4.27 7.11 16.36
CA MET A 95 3.82 7.08 17.77
C MET A 95 4.60 6.05 18.60
N THR A 96 4.84 4.87 18.05
CA THR A 96 5.60 3.82 18.71
C THR A 96 7.07 4.22 18.93
N LEU A 97 7.68 4.85 17.92
CA LEU A 97 9.05 5.37 18.05
C LEU A 97 9.14 6.49 19.07
N ARG A 98 8.17 7.41 19.12
CA ARG A 98 8.10 8.47 20.15
C ARG A 98 7.98 7.87 21.54
N LYS A 99 7.09 6.90 21.76
CA LYS A 99 6.95 6.20 23.06
C LYS A 99 8.25 5.55 23.50
N LYS A 100 8.98 4.88 22.58
CA LYS A 100 10.29 4.29 22.88
C LYS A 100 11.33 5.35 23.25
N LYS A 101 11.34 6.49 22.55
CA LYS A 101 12.27 7.60 22.81
C LYS A 101 12.01 8.25 24.19
N VAL A 102 10.74 8.43 24.55
CA VAL A 102 10.34 8.91 25.90
C VAL A 102 10.85 7.99 26.99
N HIS A 103 10.79 6.68 26.80
CA HIS A 103 11.30 5.71 27.78
C HIS A 103 12.82 5.74 27.95
N ILE A 104 13.57 6.20 26.93
CA ILE A 104 15.04 6.23 26.94
C ILE A 104 15.58 7.57 27.46
N VAL A 105 14.89 8.69 27.23
CA VAL A 105 15.46 10.06 27.42
C VAL A 105 14.80 10.84 28.57
N GLY A 106 13.70 10.35 29.16
CA GLY A 106 12.98 11.11 30.21
C GLY A 106 12.06 12.20 29.64
N ILE A 107 11.07 12.61 30.44
CA ILE A 107 9.90 13.40 30.00
C ILE A 107 10.22 14.84 29.53
N GLU A 108 11.37 15.39 29.91
CA GLU A 108 11.67 16.83 29.70
C GLU A 108 12.10 17.24 28.29
N ALA A 109 12.49 16.30 27.43
CA ALA A 109 12.99 16.62 26.07
C ALA A 109 11.91 16.65 24.96
N LEU A 110 10.63 16.43 25.30
CA LEU A 110 9.55 16.18 24.32
C LEU A 110 8.55 17.33 24.13
N ALA A 111 8.72 18.44 24.84
CA ALA A 111 7.77 19.56 24.77
C ALA A 111 7.90 20.45 23.52
N ASN A 112 8.90 20.24 22.66
CA ASN A 112 9.23 21.14 21.56
C ASN A 112 9.32 20.52 20.16
N GLU A 113 8.78 19.33 19.91
CA GLU A 113 8.59 18.88 18.52
C GLU A 113 7.16 19.26 18.08
N VAL A 114 6.99 20.54 17.74
CA VAL A 114 5.93 21.07 16.88
C VAL A 114 5.82 20.14 15.66
N GLU A 115 4.59 19.78 15.29
CA GLU A 115 4.30 19.16 14.00
C GLU A 115 5.00 19.96 12.91
N ASP A 116 6.05 19.39 12.35
CA ASP A 116 6.82 20.04 11.29
C ASP A 116 5.89 20.23 10.10
N GLU A 117 5.54 21.49 9.78
CA GLU A 117 4.87 21.86 8.51
C GLU A 117 5.61 21.26 7.31
N ALA A 118 6.93 21.03 7.44
CA ALA A 118 7.76 20.34 6.48
C ALA A 118 7.35 18.86 6.26
N ASP A 119 6.80 18.17 7.27
CA ASP A 119 6.38 16.77 7.13
C ASP A 119 5.00 16.66 6.47
N LEU A 120 4.11 17.63 6.71
CA LEU A 120 2.83 17.77 5.98
C LEU A 120 3.06 18.13 4.50
N THR A 121 4.07 18.95 4.22
CA THR A 121 4.44 19.31 2.84
C THR A 121 5.07 18.11 2.12
N LYS A 122 5.92 17.33 2.79
CA LYS A 122 6.47 16.08 2.25
C LYS A 122 5.39 15.04 2.01
N GLN A 123 4.40 14.94 2.88
CA GLN A 123 3.28 14.01 2.71
C GLN A 123 2.38 14.39 1.54
N LYS A 124 2.03 15.68 1.40
CA LYS A 124 1.30 16.19 0.23
C LYS A 124 2.08 15.98 -1.06
N ASN A 125 3.41 16.12 -1.05
CA ASN A 125 4.25 15.85 -2.20
C ASN A 125 4.30 14.35 -2.53
N LEU A 126 4.39 13.47 -1.53
CA LEU A 126 4.39 12.02 -1.73
C LEU A 126 3.04 11.51 -2.26
N ASP A 127 1.93 12.05 -1.76
CA ASP A 127 0.59 11.74 -2.24
C ASP A 127 0.43 12.21 -3.70
N LYS A 128 0.92 13.39 -4.02
CA LYS A 128 0.94 13.93 -5.38
C LYS A 128 1.81 13.11 -6.33
N GLU A 129 2.99 12.68 -5.88
CA GLU A 129 3.87 11.77 -6.64
C GLU A 129 3.21 10.40 -6.86
N LEU A 130 2.48 9.89 -5.87
CA LEU A 130 1.76 8.62 -5.98
C LEU A 130 0.58 8.72 -6.95
N GLU A 131 -0.22 9.80 -6.88
CA GLU A 131 -1.30 10.09 -7.84
C GLU A 131 -0.76 10.23 -9.27
N GLN A 132 0.37 10.91 -9.42
CA GLN A 132 1.05 11.04 -10.71
C GLN A 132 1.53 9.69 -11.22
N MET A 133 2.11 8.84 -10.37
CA MET A 133 2.55 7.51 -10.75
C MET A 133 1.37 6.61 -11.18
N ILE A 134 0.24 6.71 -10.48
CA ILE A 134 -1.01 6.02 -10.88
C ILE A 134 -1.50 6.53 -12.24
N SER A 135 -1.49 7.84 -12.45
CA SER A 135 -1.85 8.46 -13.73
C SER A 135 -0.94 7.97 -14.86
N PHE A 136 0.38 7.91 -14.63
CA PHE A 136 1.33 7.38 -15.61
C PHE A 136 1.14 5.90 -15.90
N MET A 137 0.84 5.11 -14.89
CA MET A 137 0.49 3.70 -15.09
C MET A 137 -0.76 3.56 -15.95
N ASN A 138 -1.75 4.42 -15.76
CA ASN A 138 -2.99 4.42 -16.56
C ASN A 138 -2.78 4.90 -18.00
N SER A 139 -1.78 5.72 -18.26
CA SER A 139 -1.42 6.20 -19.60
C SER A 139 -0.57 5.20 -20.41
N LEU A 140 -0.05 4.15 -19.78
CA LEU A 140 0.64 3.08 -20.48
C LEU A 140 -0.33 2.29 -21.37
N ARG A 141 0.18 1.72 -22.47
CA ARG A 141 -0.57 0.74 -23.26
C ARG A 141 -1.00 -0.43 -22.38
N ALA A 142 -2.22 -0.93 -22.56
CA ALA A 142 -2.83 -1.97 -21.72
C ALA A 142 -1.89 -3.16 -21.45
N ASN A 143 -1.25 -3.70 -22.49
CA ASN A 143 -0.33 -4.83 -22.34
C ASN A 143 0.96 -4.50 -21.58
N GLN A 144 1.46 -3.26 -21.68
CA GLN A 144 2.62 -2.81 -20.90
C GLN A 144 2.27 -2.68 -19.42
N ARG A 145 1.14 -2.03 -19.11
CA ARG A 145 0.62 -1.90 -17.76
C ARG A 145 0.41 -3.27 -17.13
N LEU A 146 -0.31 -4.16 -17.81
CA LEU A 146 -0.60 -5.50 -17.32
C LEU A 146 0.68 -6.30 -17.03
N CYS A 147 1.68 -6.28 -17.92
CA CYS A 147 2.95 -6.96 -17.70
C CYS A 147 3.69 -6.38 -16.48
N ILE A 148 3.67 -5.06 -16.29
CA ILE A 148 4.26 -4.40 -15.11
C ILE A 148 3.53 -4.83 -13.84
N GLU A 149 2.20 -4.83 -13.84
CA GLU A 149 1.40 -5.28 -12.70
C GLU A 149 1.70 -6.74 -12.32
N LEU A 150 1.69 -7.65 -13.29
CA LEU A 150 1.96 -9.06 -13.05
C LEU A 150 3.38 -9.30 -12.54
N PHE A 151 4.37 -8.59 -13.08
CA PHE A 151 5.76 -8.79 -12.69
C PHE A 151 6.08 -8.18 -11.32
N TYR A 152 5.73 -6.88 -11.11
CA TYR A 152 6.14 -6.16 -9.90
C TYR A 152 5.20 -6.38 -8.71
N PHE A 153 3.88 -6.42 -8.94
CA PHE A 153 2.92 -6.54 -7.86
C PHE A 153 2.53 -8.01 -7.59
N LYS A 154 2.36 -8.82 -8.65
CA LYS A 154 2.03 -10.25 -8.48
C LYS A 154 3.26 -11.15 -8.40
N LYS A 155 4.48 -10.58 -8.53
CA LYS A 155 5.76 -11.30 -8.46
C LYS A 155 5.88 -12.49 -9.43
N MET A 156 5.19 -12.46 -10.55
CA MET A 156 5.23 -13.51 -11.56
C MET A 156 6.53 -13.47 -12.36
N SER A 157 7.08 -14.63 -12.69
CA SER A 157 8.22 -14.74 -13.61
C SER A 157 7.83 -14.45 -15.06
N TYR A 158 8.79 -14.14 -15.92
CA TYR A 158 8.52 -13.93 -17.35
C TYR A 158 7.82 -15.10 -18.00
N GLN A 159 8.17 -16.34 -17.63
CA GLN A 159 7.54 -17.55 -18.14
C GLN A 159 6.09 -17.68 -17.68
N GLN A 160 5.80 -17.36 -16.42
CA GLN A 160 4.44 -17.38 -15.88
C GLN A 160 3.56 -16.32 -16.56
N ILE A 161 4.09 -15.09 -16.76
CA ILE A 161 3.38 -14.02 -17.48
C ILE A 161 3.13 -14.44 -18.92
N ALA A 162 4.14 -14.97 -19.62
CA ALA A 162 4.01 -15.44 -20.98
C ALA A 162 2.91 -16.50 -21.14
N LYS A 163 2.88 -17.49 -20.23
CA LYS A 163 1.83 -18.53 -20.21
C LYS A 163 0.46 -17.95 -19.90
N ASN A 164 0.36 -17.06 -18.90
CA ASN A 164 -0.89 -16.45 -18.45
C ASN A 164 -1.51 -15.55 -19.52
N GLN A 165 -0.69 -14.75 -20.21
CA GLN A 165 -1.15 -13.80 -21.23
C GLN A 165 -1.10 -14.34 -22.67
N LYS A 166 -0.73 -15.61 -22.87
CA LYS A 166 -0.55 -16.25 -24.20
C LYS A 166 0.42 -15.45 -25.09
N LEU A 167 1.50 -14.96 -24.49
CA LEU A 167 2.57 -14.21 -25.16
C LEU A 167 3.87 -15.02 -25.20
N SER A 168 4.80 -14.64 -26.08
CA SER A 168 6.16 -15.17 -25.99
C SER A 168 6.93 -14.53 -24.83
N VAL A 169 7.92 -15.23 -24.27
CA VAL A 169 8.82 -14.66 -23.23
C VAL A 169 9.55 -13.43 -23.75
N LYS A 170 9.86 -13.39 -25.08
CA LYS A 170 10.48 -12.24 -25.74
C LYS A 170 9.55 -11.01 -25.72
N ASP A 171 8.27 -11.24 -25.99
CA ASP A 171 7.24 -10.15 -25.97
C ASP A 171 7.07 -9.60 -24.56
N VAL A 172 7.00 -10.47 -23.54
CA VAL A 172 6.91 -10.05 -22.14
C VAL A 172 8.11 -9.19 -21.74
N LYS A 173 9.35 -9.60 -22.11
CA LYS A 173 10.55 -8.81 -21.85
C LYS A 173 10.47 -7.44 -22.53
N SER A 174 10.07 -7.41 -23.81
CA SER A 174 9.94 -6.17 -24.58
C SER A 174 8.87 -5.24 -23.98
N LEU A 175 7.70 -5.76 -23.61
CA LEU A 175 6.62 -4.98 -22.99
C LEU A 175 7.04 -4.38 -21.66
N LEU A 176 7.73 -5.15 -20.80
CA LEU A 176 8.26 -4.67 -19.54
C LEU A 176 9.33 -3.59 -19.74
N GLN A 177 10.27 -3.80 -20.66
CA GLN A 177 11.33 -2.83 -20.94
C GLN A 177 10.77 -1.51 -21.49
N ASN A 178 9.85 -1.58 -22.44
CA ASN A 178 9.21 -0.42 -23.02
C ASN A 178 8.30 0.29 -22.01
N GLY A 179 7.53 -0.44 -21.21
CA GLY A 179 6.70 0.13 -20.14
C GLY A 179 7.53 0.88 -19.11
N LYS A 180 8.66 0.31 -18.65
CA LYS A 180 9.60 1.00 -17.75
C LYS A 180 10.18 2.27 -18.36
N ARG A 181 10.60 2.20 -19.63
CA ARG A 181 11.15 3.37 -20.33
C ARG A 181 10.11 4.48 -20.42
N ASN A 182 8.88 4.16 -20.79
CA ASN A 182 7.79 5.13 -20.90
C ASN A 182 7.48 5.78 -19.54
N LEU A 183 7.37 4.99 -18.45
CA LEU A 183 7.20 5.51 -17.10
C LEU A 183 8.33 6.46 -16.71
N LYS A 184 9.59 6.07 -16.96
CA LYS A 184 10.75 6.91 -16.67
C LYS A 184 10.70 8.24 -17.45
N THR A 185 10.32 8.20 -18.72
CA THR A 185 10.20 9.41 -19.54
C THR A 185 9.11 10.34 -19.01
N MET A 186 7.93 9.80 -18.65
CA MET A 186 6.83 10.58 -18.07
C MET A 186 7.22 11.21 -16.72
N MET A 187 7.93 10.48 -15.86
CA MET A 187 8.41 11.00 -14.58
C MET A 187 9.46 12.11 -14.75
N LEU A 188 10.28 12.06 -15.81
CA LEU A 188 11.29 13.09 -16.08
C LEU A 188 10.70 14.35 -16.73
N SER A 189 9.54 14.28 -17.38
CA SER A 189 8.88 15.43 -18.02
C SER A 189 8.18 16.37 -17.03
N ILE A 190 8.15 16.04 -15.75
CA ILE A 190 7.51 16.86 -14.69
C ILE A 190 8.55 17.62 -13.84
N LYS A 191 9.84 17.34 -14.02
CA LYS A 191 10.92 18.15 -13.45
C LYS A 191 11.25 19.33 -14.32
#